data_b6d06d70cbe83c62c6bb2a8177e89d6f
#
_entry.id   b6d06d70cbe83c62c6bb2a8177e89d6f
#
_cell.length_a   1.000
_cell.length_b   1.000
_cell.length_c   1.000
_cell.angle_alpha   90.00
_cell.angle_beta   90.00
_cell.angle_gamma   90.00
#
_symmetry.space_group_name_H-M   'P 1'
#
loop_
_entity.id
_entity.type
_entity.pdbx_description
1 polymer ?
#
loop_
_entity_poly.entity_id
_entity_poly.type
_entity_poly.pdbx_seq_one_letter_code
_entity_poly.pdbx_strand_id
1 'polypeptide(L)'
;MIGAPAAGLLPWLEKYTFPHESAFCERAHADSVAEFFLDELQRNGVTTALAFATSHPGSVDALMGASQARGMRMITGKVLQDRHSPDGVRDQTEQSLIDTETLIQRWHGVDRLGYAITPRFAPTSTHEQLRGAGELAARYADVWIQSHVAENLDEVRWVAELFPKRAAICRSTTTSA
;
A
#
# COMPACT_ATOMS: atom_id res chain seq x y z
N MET A 1 -7.29 -14.88 -5.93
CA MET A 1 -7.74 -14.42 -4.59
C MET A 1 -9.19 -13.95 -4.58
N ILE A 2 -9.69 -13.33 -5.64
CA ILE A 2 -11.09 -12.89 -5.73
C ILE A 2 -12.02 -14.11 -5.51
N GLY A 3 -12.97 -13.98 -4.57
CA GLY A 3 -13.89 -15.08 -4.22
C GLY A 3 -13.32 -16.15 -3.30
N ALA A 4 -12.09 -16.04 -2.81
CA ALA A 4 -11.55 -17.00 -1.85
C ALA A 4 -12.30 -16.89 -0.51
N PRO A 5 -12.88 -18.01 0.01
CA PRO A 5 -13.72 -17.96 1.20
C PRO A 5 -12.88 -17.79 2.48
N ALA A 6 -13.29 -16.86 3.33
CA ALA A 6 -12.72 -16.69 4.68
C ALA A 6 -13.80 -16.23 5.67
N ALA A 7 -13.56 -16.47 6.95
CA ALA A 7 -14.48 -16.07 8.03
C ALA A 7 -14.49 -14.55 8.30
N GLY A 8 -13.59 -13.80 7.68
CA GLY A 8 -13.46 -12.35 7.83
C GLY A 8 -12.18 -11.82 7.21
N LEU A 9 -11.92 -10.51 7.36
CA LEU A 9 -10.76 -9.84 6.78
C LEU A 9 -9.43 -10.43 7.26
N LEU A 10 -9.22 -10.52 8.57
CA LEU A 10 -7.93 -10.94 9.12
C LEU A 10 -7.55 -12.37 8.69
N PRO A 11 -8.43 -13.38 8.81
CA PRO A 11 -8.16 -14.73 8.29
C PRO A 11 -7.95 -14.75 6.76
N TRP A 12 -8.59 -13.85 6.00
CA TRP A 12 -8.40 -13.73 4.56
C TRP A 12 -7.00 -13.19 4.22
N LEU A 13 -6.56 -12.16 4.94
CA LEU A 13 -5.21 -11.60 4.78
C LEU A 13 -4.13 -12.66 5.04
N GLU A 14 -4.24 -13.39 6.16
CA GLU A 14 -3.26 -14.40 6.56
C GLU A 14 -3.21 -15.59 5.60
N LYS A 15 -4.37 -16.09 5.18
CA LYS A 15 -4.47 -17.32 4.39
C LYS A 15 -4.17 -17.09 2.90
N TYR A 16 -4.54 -15.95 2.37
CA TYR A 16 -4.48 -15.72 0.92
C TYR A 16 -3.60 -14.52 0.55
N THR A 17 -3.82 -13.36 1.15
CA THR A 17 -3.23 -12.12 0.67
C THR A 17 -1.73 -12.07 0.93
N PHE A 18 -1.30 -12.24 2.16
CA PHE A 18 0.13 -12.18 2.50
C PHE A 18 0.99 -13.23 1.79
N PRO A 19 0.59 -14.51 1.67
CA PRO A 19 1.34 -15.47 0.87
C PRO A 19 1.50 -15.07 -0.60
N HIS A 20 0.43 -14.53 -1.22
CA HIS A 20 0.51 -14.07 -2.60
C HIS A 20 1.35 -12.79 -2.74
N GLU A 21 1.23 -11.84 -1.82
CA GLU A 21 2.04 -10.61 -1.83
C GLU A 21 3.52 -10.89 -1.63
N SER A 22 3.88 -11.90 -0.85
CA SER A 22 5.29 -12.30 -0.64
C SER A 22 5.99 -12.67 -1.95
N ALA A 23 5.28 -13.19 -2.94
CA ALA A 23 5.84 -13.55 -4.24
C ALA A 23 6.33 -12.32 -5.07
N PHE A 24 5.88 -11.11 -4.73
CA PHE A 24 6.30 -9.88 -5.40
C PHE A 24 7.72 -9.41 -5.05
N CYS A 25 8.42 -10.11 -4.16
CA CYS A 25 9.88 -9.96 -4.02
C CYS A 25 10.60 -10.33 -5.33
N GLU A 26 10.01 -11.21 -6.14
CA GLU A 26 10.54 -11.62 -7.44
C GLU A 26 10.11 -10.63 -8.52
N ARG A 27 11.06 -9.91 -9.10
CA ARG A 27 10.80 -8.86 -10.09
C ARG A 27 10.02 -9.38 -11.31
N ALA A 28 10.35 -10.53 -11.83
CA ALA A 28 9.67 -11.12 -12.99
C ALA A 28 8.19 -11.42 -12.70
N HIS A 29 7.87 -11.84 -11.46
CA HIS A 29 6.49 -12.01 -11.03
C HIS A 29 5.75 -10.68 -10.97
N ALA A 30 6.37 -9.66 -10.36
CA ALA A 30 5.79 -8.31 -10.26
C ALA A 30 5.50 -7.72 -11.66
N ASP A 31 6.44 -7.83 -12.60
CA ASP A 31 6.27 -7.38 -13.98
C ASP A 31 5.10 -8.11 -14.68
N SER A 32 5.04 -9.43 -14.58
CA SER A 32 3.98 -10.23 -15.19
C SER A 32 2.59 -9.88 -14.65
N VAL A 33 2.48 -9.69 -13.33
CA VAL A 33 1.20 -9.33 -12.69
C VAL A 33 0.80 -7.89 -13.04
N ALA A 34 1.75 -6.96 -13.11
CA ALA A 34 1.48 -5.58 -13.52
C ALA A 34 0.90 -5.52 -14.94
N GLU A 35 1.51 -6.24 -15.90
CA GLU A 35 1.03 -6.32 -17.27
C GLU A 35 -0.40 -6.89 -17.32
N PHE A 36 -0.64 -8.04 -16.67
CA PHE A 36 -1.97 -8.65 -16.61
C PHE A 36 -3.02 -7.72 -15.98
N PHE A 37 -2.68 -7.07 -14.87
CA PHE A 37 -3.58 -6.15 -14.17
C PHE A 37 -4.00 -4.97 -15.06
N LEU A 38 -3.03 -4.37 -15.74
CA LEU A 38 -3.29 -3.24 -16.64
C LEU A 38 -4.08 -3.65 -17.88
N ASP A 39 -3.83 -4.85 -18.43
CA ASP A 39 -4.62 -5.40 -19.53
C ASP A 39 -6.08 -5.58 -19.11
N GLU A 40 -6.34 -6.09 -17.90
CA GLU A 40 -7.69 -6.24 -17.38
C GLU A 40 -8.37 -4.89 -17.13
N LEU A 41 -7.66 -3.89 -16.60
CA LEU A 41 -8.20 -2.54 -16.45
C LEU A 41 -8.63 -1.96 -17.80
N GLN A 42 -7.75 -2.01 -18.80
CA GLN A 42 -8.03 -1.47 -20.13
C GLN A 42 -9.16 -2.23 -20.84
N ARG A 43 -9.18 -3.56 -20.71
CA ARG A 43 -10.24 -4.42 -21.28
C ARG A 43 -11.62 -4.08 -20.72
N ASN A 44 -11.67 -3.59 -19.48
CA ASN A 44 -12.89 -3.15 -18.81
C ASN A 44 -13.12 -1.62 -18.90
N GLY A 45 -12.39 -0.90 -19.74
CA GLY A 45 -12.57 0.53 -19.99
C GLY A 45 -12.02 1.43 -18.88
N VAL A 46 -11.21 0.90 -17.97
CA VAL A 46 -10.60 1.68 -16.87
C VAL A 46 -9.30 2.31 -17.37
N THR A 47 -9.26 3.64 -17.38
CA THR A 47 -8.09 4.42 -17.83
C THR A 47 -7.36 5.14 -16.69
N THR A 48 -7.96 5.17 -15.51
CA THR A 48 -7.42 5.78 -14.30
C THR A 48 -7.66 4.86 -13.11
N ALA A 49 -6.62 4.55 -12.35
CA ALA A 49 -6.73 3.75 -11.15
C ALA A 49 -5.91 4.34 -10.00
N LEU A 50 -6.44 4.23 -8.79
CA LEU A 50 -5.73 4.33 -7.54
C LEU A 50 -5.63 2.91 -6.98
N ALA A 51 -4.43 2.35 -6.91
CA ALA A 51 -4.21 0.96 -6.57
C ALA A 51 -3.23 0.77 -5.39
N PHE A 52 -3.48 -0.24 -4.57
CA PHE A 52 -2.48 -0.75 -3.65
C PHE A 52 -1.51 -1.66 -4.40
N ALA A 53 -0.21 -1.39 -4.30
CA ALA A 53 0.84 -2.32 -4.70
C ALA A 53 1.12 -3.31 -3.53
N THR A 54 2.37 -3.71 -3.34
CA THR A 54 2.80 -4.51 -2.19
C THR A 54 3.85 -3.77 -1.36
N SER A 55 4.37 -4.40 -0.31
CA SER A 55 5.48 -3.84 0.49
C SER A 55 6.83 -3.86 -0.25
N HIS A 56 6.93 -4.53 -1.38
CA HIS A 56 8.16 -4.63 -2.18
C HIS A 56 8.30 -3.43 -3.13
N PRO A 57 9.37 -2.62 -3.06
CA PRO A 57 9.58 -1.49 -3.98
C PRO A 57 9.51 -1.88 -5.46
N GLY A 58 10.03 -3.07 -5.80
CA GLY A 58 9.99 -3.61 -7.17
C GLY A 58 8.60 -3.78 -7.75
N SER A 59 7.58 -4.03 -6.91
CA SER A 59 6.18 -4.12 -7.37
C SER A 59 5.62 -2.77 -7.81
N VAL A 60 6.02 -1.69 -7.13
CA VAL A 60 5.67 -0.31 -7.52
C VAL A 60 6.36 0.05 -8.83
N ASP A 61 7.67 -0.22 -8.94
CA ASP A 61 8.43 0.02 -10.16
C ASP A 61 7.84 -0.73 -11.37
N ALA A 62 7.40 -1.98 -11.18
CA ALA A 62 6.75 -2.77 -12.23
C ALA A 62 5.43 -2.13 -12.68
N LEU A 63 4.55 -1.80 -11.72
CA LEU A 63 3.24 -1.22 -12.02
C LEU A 63 3.34 0.18 -12.63
N MET A 64 4.20 1.04 -12.09
CA MET A 64 4.42 2.39 -12.59
C MET A 64 5.03 2.38 -14.00
N GLY A 65 6.07 1.58 -14.23
CA GLY A 65 6.72 1.48 -15.54
C GLY A 65 5.78 0.96 -16.62
N ALA A 66 5.02 -0.09 -16.32
CA ALA A 66 4.02 -0.64 -17.24
C ALA A 66 2.86 0.34 -17.51
N SER A 67 2.44 1.11 -16.49
CA SER A 67 1.41 2.16 -16.64
C SER A 67 1.90 3.32 -17.50
N GLN A 68 3.15 3.75 -17.32
CA GLN A 68 3.79 4.78 -18.12
C GLN A 68 3.84 4.37 -19.60
N ALA A 69 4.32 3.16 -19.88
CA ALA A 69 4.41 2.63 -21.24
C ALA A 69 3.05 2.59 -21.97
N ARG A 70 1.95 2.43 -21.23
CA ARG A 70 0.58 2.43 -21.76
C ARG A 70 -0.09 3.81 -21.75
N GLY A 71 0.56 4.84 -21.22
CA GLY A 71 -0.02 6.17 -21.06
C GLY A 71 -1.23 6.22 -20.10
N MET A 72 -1.35 5.24 -19.18
CA MET A 72 -2.43 5.18 -18.20
C MET A 72 -2.20 6.15 -17.04
N ARG A 73 -3.29 6.67 -16.48
CA ARG A 73 -3.26 7.37 -15.19
C ARG A 73 -3.22 6.36 -14.06
N MET A 74 -2.07 6.24 -13.39
CA MET A 74 -1.90 5.37 -12.24
C MET A 74 -1.47 6.16 -11.02
N ILE A 75 -2.13 5.93 -9.90
CA ILE A 75 -1.73 6.43 -8.58
C ILE A 75 -1.51 5.18 -7.71
N THR A 76 -0.29 4.99 -7.22
CA THR A 76 0.05 3.86 -6.35
C THR A 76 1.25 4.19 -5.48
N GLY A 77 1.56 3.34 -4.53
CA GLY A 77 2.73 3.46 -3.68
C GLY A 77 3.04 2.16 -2.96
N LYS A 78 4.25 2.08 -2.46
CA LYS A 78 4.70 0.97 -1.62
C LYS A 78 3.82 0.89 -0.36
N VAL A 79 3.29 -0.30 -0.09
CA VAL A 79 2.56 -0.56 1.16
C VAL A 79 3.53 -0.51 2.33
N LEU A 80 3.15 0.22 3.38
CA LEU A 80 3.87 0.32 4.64
C LEU A 80 3.22 -0.62 5.66
N GLN A 81 4.01 -1.56 6.19
CA GLN A 81 3.58 -2.52 7.21
C GLN A 81 4.78 -3.12 7.94
N ASP A 82 5.15 -2.55 9.09
CA ASP A 82 6.34 -2.91 9.86
C ASP A 82 6.04 -3.77 11.10
N ARG A 83 4.77 -4.10 11.36
CA ARG A 83 4.34 -4.99 12.45
C ARG A 83 3.12 -5.84 12.06
N HIS A 84 2.82 -6.87 12.85
CA HIS A 84 1.65 -7.76 12.70
C HIS A 84 1.47 -8.28 11.27
N SER A 85 2.59 -8.49 10.57
CA SER A 85 2.65 -9.01 9.21
C SER A 85 3.69 -10.13 9.14
N PRO A 86 3.50 -11.14 8.28
CA PRO A 86 4.52 -12.17 8.05
C PRO A 86 5.83 -11.58 7.49
N ASP A 87 6.94 -12.26 7.76
CA ASP A 87 8.28 -11.81 7.35
C ASP A 87 8.42 -11.51 5.85
N GLY A 88 7.72 -12.28 5.00
CA GLY A 88 7.76 -12.10 3.54
C GLY A 88 7.15 -10.79 3.03
N VAL A 89 6.45 -10.02 3.88
CA VAL A 89 5.84 -8.73 3.53
C VAL A 89 6.08 -7.65 4.57
N ARG A 90 6.78 -7.99 5.68
CA ARG A 90 7.03 -7.04 6.77
C ARG A 90 8.22 -6.15 6.48
N ASP A 91 8.02 -4.85 6.66
CA ASP A 91 9.03 -3.83 6.52
C ASP A 91 9.99 -3.75 7.71
N GLN A 92 11.16 -3.17 7.45
CA GLN A 92 11.93 -2.45 8.47
C GLN A 92 11.52 -0.98 8.40
N THR A 93 11.16 -0.36 9.53
CA THR A 93 10.54 0.98 9.58
C THR A 93 11.33 2.03 8.80
N GLU A 94 12.60 2.23 9.15
CA GLU A 94 13.46 3.24 8.51
C GLU A 94 13.64 2.98 7.00
N GLN A 95 13.95 1.74 6.62
CA GLN A 95 14.15 1.38 5.22
C GLN A 95 12.88 1.59 4.40
N SER A 96 11.72 1.27 4.96
CA SER A 96 10.43 1.44 4.27
C SER A 96 10.12 2.90 3.95
N LEU A 97 10.52 3.83 4.82
CA LEU A 97 10.37 5.26 4.60
C LEU A 97 11.36 5.79 3.55
N ILE A 98 12.61 5.31 3.57
CA ILE A 98 13.63 5.63 2.55
C ILE A 98 13.17 5.13 1.17
N ASP A 99 12.67 3.91 1.09
CA ASP A 99 12.15 3.32 -0.15
C ASP A 99 10.95 4.12 -0.67
N THR A 100 10.04 4.52 0.22
CA THR A 100 8.88 5.35 -0.12
C THR A 100 9.31 6.69 -0.70
N GLU A 101 10.25 7.38 -0.05
CA GLU A 101 10.77 8.66 -0.56
C GLU A 101 11.46 8.52 -1.91
N THR A 102 12.27 7.46 -2.08
CA THR A 102 12.94 7.16 -3.35
C THR A 102 11.92 6.94 -4.48
N LEU A 103 10.83 6.22 -4.21
CA LEU A 103 9.78 5.97 -5.18
C LEU A 103 8.94 7.21 -5.49
N ILE A 104 8.70 8.09 -4.49
CA ILE A 104 8.09 9.40 -4.73
C ILE A 104 8.92 10.20 -5.71
N GLN A 105 10.22 10.34 -5.46
CA GLN A 105 11.14 11.10 -6.30
C GLN A 105 11.26 10.53 -7.72
N ARG A 106 11.11 9.21 -7.87
CA ARG A 106 11.20 8.52 -9.16
C ARG A 106 9.93 8.66 -10.01
N TRP A 107 8.76 8.57 -9.39
CA TRP A 107 7.51 8.34 -10.12
C TRP A 107 6.47 9.44 -9.99
N HIS A 108 6.47 10.22 -8.89
CA HIS A 108 5.44 11.22 -8.70
C HIS A 108 5.57 12.36 -9.71
N GLY A 109 4.47 12.66 -10.40
CA GLY A 109 4.44 13.73 -11.41
C GLY A 109 5.10 13.36 -12.75
N VAL A 110 5.55 12.11 -12.94
CA VAL A 110 6.08 11.65 -14.23
C VAL A 110 4.89 11.32 -15.14
N ASP A 111 4.77 12.00 -16.27
CA ASP A 111 3.67 11.85 -17.23
C ASP A 111 2.29 11.92 -16.54
N ARG A 112 1.60 10.77 -16.47
CA ARG A 112 0.28 10.64 -15.85
C ARG A 112 0.32 9.91 -14.51
N LEU A 113 1.52 9.67 -13.98
CA LEU A 113 1.70 8.92 -12.74
C LEU A 113 1.59 9.81 -11.51
N GLY A 114 1.08 9.24 -10.44
CA GLY A 114 1.01 9.88 -9.13
C GLY A 114 1.41 8.89 -8.04
N TYR A 115 1.99 9.38 -6.96
CA TYR A 115 2.33 8.54 -5.83
C TYR A 115 1.32 8.71 -4.70
N ALA A 116 1.01 7.61 -4.01
CA ALA A 116 0.25 7.62 -2.76
C ALA A 116 1.08 6.94 -1.66
N ILE A 117 1.36 7.65 -0.58
CA ILE A 117 1.94 7.06 0.62
C ILE A 117 0.89 6.12 1.19
N THR A 118 1.25 4.85 1.38
CA THR A 118 0.28 3.78 1.56
C THR A 118 0.50 2.97 2.85
N PRO A 119 0.25 3.51 4.06
CA PRO A 119 0.07 2.66 5.24
C PRO A 119 -1.07 1.68 4.98
N ARG A 120 -0.83 0.37 5.12
CA ARG A 120 -1.85 -0.63 4.79
C ARG A 120 -3.13 -0.39 5.59
N PHE A 121 -3.00 -0.39 6.89
CA PHE A 121 -4.00 0.02 7.88
C PHE A 121 -3.33 0.14 9.25
N ALA A 122 -3.94 0.81 10.20
CA ALA A 122 -3.32 1.14 11.49
C ALA A 122 -2.71 -0.06 12.24
N PRO A 123 -3.32 -1.27 12.27
CA PRO A 123 -2.74 -2.41 12.96
C PRO A 123 -1.38 -2.89 12.44
N THR A 124 -1.10 -2.74 11.16
CA THR A 124 0.16 -3.22 10.57
C THR A 124 1.29 -2.18 10.54
N SER A 125 1.05 -0.98 11.05
CA SER A 125 2.09 0.06 11.13
C SER A 125 2.33 0.49 12.58
N THR A 126 3.60 0.65 12.95
CA THR A 126 3.97 1.24 14.24
C THR A 126 3.65 2.73 14.27
N HIS A 127 3.62 3.33 15.46
CA HIS A 127 3.53 4.79 15.59
C HIS A 127 4.67 5.51 14.88
N GLU A 128 5.85 4.91 14.88
CA GLU A 128 7.04 5.47 14.23
C GLU A 128 6.89 5.47 12.71
N GLN A 129 6.45 4.37 12.11
CA GLN A 129 6.20 4.29 10.68
C GLN A 129 5.08 5.26 10.24
N LEU A 130 3.97 5.34 11.00
CA LEU A 130 2.87 6.27 10.71
C LEU A 130 3.31 7.74 10.81
N ARG A 131 4.13 8.07 11.81
CA ARG A 131 4.70 9.43 11.94
C ARG A 131 5.59 9.76 10.75
N GLY A 132 6.53 8.87 10.39
CA GLY A 132 7.39 9.07 9.23
C GLY A 132 6.62 9.20 7.91
N ALA A 133 5.53 8.43 7.75
CA ALA A 133 4.63 8.58 6.61
C ALA A 133 3.96 9.96 6.56
N GLY A 134 3.55 10.50 7.73
CA GLY A 134 3.02 11.86 7.85
C GLY A 134 4.06 12.93 7.56
N GLU A 135 5.31 12.77 8.01
CA GLU A 135 6.42 13.66 7.73
C GLU A 135 6.76 13.70 6.23
N LEU A 136 6.72 12.53 5.55
CA LEU A 136 6.85 12.46 4.09
C LEU A 136 5.70 13.19 3.39
N ALA A 137 4.47 13.00 3.82
CA ALA A 137 3.31 13.69 3.25
C ALA A 137 3.39 15.21 3.42
N ALA A 138 3.90 15.69 4.55
CA ALA A 138 4.11 17.12 4.78
C ALA A 138 5.24 17.70 3.89
N ARG A 139 6.25 16.89 3.56
CA ARG A 139 7.37 17.29 2.70
C ARG A 139 6.99 17.30 1.22
N TYR A 140 6.13 16.38 0.81
CA TYR A 140 5.63 16.22 -0.55
C TYR A 140 4.13 16.51 -0.59
N ALA A 141 3.76 17.79 -0.53
CA ALA A 141 2.39 18.26 -0.31
C ALA A 141 1.37 17.87 -1.41
N ASP A 142 1.82 17.43 -2.56
CA ASP A 142 1.01 17.02 -3.71
C ASP A 142 0.89 15.49 -3.87
N VAL A 143 1.53 14.69 -2.98
CA VAL A 143 1.30 13.24 -2.92
C VAL A 143 0.04 12.93 -2.11
N TRP A 144 -0.63 11.85 -2.48
CA TRP A 144 -1.79 11.35 -1.74
C TRP A 144 -1.39 10.46 -0.59
N ILE A 145 -2.31 10.28 0.35
CA ILE A 145 -2.26 9.21 1.35
C ILE A 145 -3.45 8.30 1.12
N GLN A 146 -3.24 7.00 1.12
CA GLN A 146 -4.30 6.00 1.08
C GLN A 146 -4.10 4.95 2.18
N SER A 147 -5.19 4.42 2.69
CA SER A 147 -5.19 3.37 3.70
C SER A 147 -6.51 2.63 3.71
N HIS A 148 -6.57 1.46 4.33
CA HIS A 148 -7.82 0.80 4.68
C HIS A 148 -8.26 1.26 6.07
N VAL A 149 -9.56 1.46 6.26
CA VAL A 149 -10.11 2.00 7.51
C VAL A 149 -11.47 1.39 7.79
N ALA A 150 -11.61 0.78 8.96
CA ALA A 150 -12.90 0.32 9.51
C ALA A 150 -13.64 -0.71 8.61
N GLU A 151 -12.90 -1.65 8.01
CA GLU A 151 -13.49 -2.67 7.14
C GLU A 151 -14.34 -3.69 7.91
N ASN A 152 -14.01 -3.94 9.18
CA ASN A 152 -14.78 -4.82 10.04
C ASN A 152 -14.67 -4.47 11.53
N LEU A 153 -15.56 -5.03 12.36
CA LEU A 153 -15.62 -4.73 13.80
C LEU A 153 -14.39 -5.22 14.57
N ASP A 154 -13.75 -6.29 14.14
CA ASP A 154 -12.57 -6.82 14.82
C ASP A 154 -11.36 -5.91 14.60
N GLU A 155 -11.20 -5.36 13.39
CA GLU A 155 -10.25 -4.31 13.11
C GLU A 155 -10.48 -3.07 13.99
N VAL A 156 -11.72 -2.61 14.10
CA VAL A 156 -12.07 -1.43 14.93
C VAL A 156 -11.67 -1.66 16.39
N ARG A 157 -11.96 -2.83 16.95
CA ARG A 157 -11.56 -3.19 18.32
C ARG A 157 -10.04 -3.23 18.45
N TRP A 158 -9.36 -3.88 17.54
CA TRP A 158 -7.91 -4.00 17.55
C TRP A 158 -7.20 -2.64 17.43
N VAL A 159 -7.70 -1.74 16.59
CA VAL A 159 -7.18 -0.37 16.53
C VAL A 159 -7.40 0.38 17.86
N ALA A 160 -8.55 0.24 18.49
CA ALA A 160 -8.81 0.85 19.80
C ALA A 160 -7.84 0.37 20.90
N GLU A 161 -7.46 -0.92 20.87
CA GLU A 161 -6.46 -1.49 21.77
C GLU A 161 -5.05 -0.96 21.51
N LEU A 162 -4.65 -0.88 20.21
CA LEU A 162 -3.32 -0.42 19.81
C LEU A 162 -3.13 1.09 19.94
N PHE A 163 -4.20 1.86 19.83
CA PHE A 163 -4.18 3.33 19.84
C PHE A 163 -5.20 3.93 20.84
N PRO A 164 -5.12 3.59 22.13
CA PRO A 164 -6.17 3.93 23.12
C PRO A 164 -6.39 5.44 23.33
N LYS A 165 -5.41 6.27 22.94
CA LYS A 165 -5.50 7.73 23.04
C LYS A 165 -6.18 8.38 21.83
N ARG A 166 -6.62 7.60 20.85
CA ARG A 166 -7.23 8.10 19.60
C ARG A 166 -8.72 7.80 19.58
N ALA A 167 -9.52 8.83 19.31
CA ALA A 167 -10.98 8.71 19.36
C ALA A 167 -11.61 8.01 18.12
N ALA A 168 -10.84 7.84 17.04
CA ALA A 168 -11.29 7.19 15.81
C ALA A 168 -10.11 6.65 14.99
N ILE A 169 -10.37 5.61 14.21
CA ILE A 169 -9.37 4.96 13.33
C ILE A 169 -8.70 5.97 12.41
N CYS A 170 -9.46 6.84 11.74
CA CYS A 170 -8.91 7.88 10.85
C CYS A 170 -7.89 8.79 11.58
N ARG A 171 -8.11 9.10 12.86
CA ARG A 171 -7.16 9.89 13.64
C ARG A 171 -5.87 9.14 13.95
N SER A 172 -5.91 7.81 14.02
CA SER A 172 -4.71 6.99 14.23
C SER A 172 -3.78 7.01 13.03
N THR A 173 -4.33 7.12 11.83
CA THR A 173 -3.56 7.15 10.58
C THR A 173 -3.13 8.56 10.15
N THR A 174 -3.90 9.61 10.51
CA THR A 174 -3.67 10.98 10.01
C THR A 174 -2.97 11.91 10.99
N THR A 175 -2.95 11.61 12.29
CA THR A 175 -2.42 12.54 13.32
C THR A 175 -1.06 12.11 13.88
N SER A 176 -0.31 11.30 13.18
CA SER A 176 1.12 11.03 13.48
C SER A 176 2.04 12.01 12.74
N ALA A 177 1.46 13.03 12.09
CA ALA A 177 2.15 14.18 11.52
C ALA A 177 2.23 15.32 12.53
#